data_b2eb144b5294f32cba999dba9a1db6d0
#
_entry.id   b2eb144b5294f32cba999dba9a1db6d0
#
_cell.length_a   1.000
_cell.length_b   1.000
_cell.length_c   1.000
_cell.angle_alpha   90.00
_cell.angle_beta   90.00
_cell.angle_gamma   90.00
#
_symmetry.space_group_name_H-M   'P 1'
#
loop_
_entity.id
_entity.type
_entity.pdbx_description
1 polymer ?
#
loop_
_entity_poly.entity_id
_entity_poly.type
_entity_poly.pdbx_seq_one_letter_code
_entity_poly.pdbx_strand_id
1 'polypeptide(L)'
;MRLKDKVAIITGGSRGIGYATADKFLKEGATVILTASSQGSADKAVAQLKEKYPDATVAGISPNLSNLESVRNAFREAASKYGCIDILVNNAGVSE
;
A
#
# COMPACT_ATOMS: atom_id res chain seq x y z
N MET A 1 -7.68 -18.02 1.69
CA MET A 1 -6.92 -16.77 1.61
C MET A 1 -5.58 -16.94 2.28
N ARG A 2 -4.52 -16.78 1.51
CA ARG A 2 -3.16 -17.06 1.98
C ARG A 2 -2.56 -15.99 2.88
N LEU A 3 -3.02 -14.75 2.72
CA LEU A 3 -2.43 -13.60 3.41
C LEU A 3 -3.39 -12.98 4.42
N LYS A 4 -4.39 -13.73 4.84
CA LYS A 4 -5.34 -13.26 5.83
C LYS A 4 -4.59 -12.80 7.09
N ASP A 5 -4.98 -11.62 7.59
CA ASP A 5 -4.40 -10.99 8.77
C ASP A 5 -2.95 -10.52 8.61
N LYS A 6 -2.40 -10.56 7.38
CA LYS A 6 -1.10 -9.97 7.10
C LYS A 6 -1.25 -8.53 6.68
N VAL A 7 -0.28 -7.69 7.05
CA VAL A 7 -0.25 -6.29 6.68
C VAL A 7 0.93 -6.07 5.73
N ALA A 8 0.64 -5.54 4.55
CA ALA A 8 1.65 -5.31 3.53
C ALA A 8 1.73 -3.84 3.18
N ILE A 9 2.94 -3.32 3.05
CA ILE A 9 3.18 -2.00 2.48
C ILE A 9 3.78 -2.21 1.09
N ILE A 10 3.20 -1.56 0.09
CA ILE A 10 3.67 -1.65 -1.29
C ILE A 10 4.04 -0.25 -1.75
N THR A 11 5.33 0.01 -1.91
CA THR A 11 5.77 1.31 -2.40
C THR A 11 5.54 1.39 -3.91
N GLY A 12 5.06 2.53 -4.38
CA GLY A 12 4.72 2.69 -5.79
C GLY A 12 3.52 1.87 -6.21
N GLY A 13 2.55 1.66 -5.30
CA GLY A 13 1.42 0.78 -5.53
C GLY A 13 0.25 1.36 -6.31
N SER A 14 0.36 2.61 -6.79
CA SER A 14 -0.77 3.27 -7.46
C SER A 14 -0.92 2.86 -8.92
N ARG A 15 0.08 2.24 -9.53
CA ARG A 15 0.03 1.84 -10.94
C ARG A 15 1.07 0.76 -11.21
N GLY A 16 0.99 0.17 -12.42
CA GLY A 16 1.97 -0.79 -12.89
C GLY A 16 2.02 -2.06 -12.05
N ILE A 17 3.23 -2.57 -11.87
CA ILE A 17 3.46 -3.80 -11.12
C ILE A 17 3.03 -3.67 -9.66
N GLY A 18 3.25 -2.50 -9.06
CA GLY A 18 2.85 -2.24 -7.68
C GLY A 18 1.35 -2.35 -7.49
N TYR A 19 0.57 -1.78 -8.41
CA TYR A 19 -0.87 -1.88 -8.36
C TYR A 19 -1.35 -3.33 -8.52
N ALA A 20 -0.77 -4.06 -9.47
CA ALA A 20 -1.11 -5.46 -9.67
C ALA A 20 -0.78 -6.32 -8.44
N THR A 21 0.33 -6.01 -7.77
CA THR A 21 0.72 -6.69 -6.54
C THR A 21 -0.28 -6.39 -5.42
N ALA A 22 -0.69 -5.13 -5.28
CA ALA A 22 -1.70 -4.74 -4.29
C ALA A 22 -3.01 -5.48 -4.51
N ASP A 23 -3.46 -5.53 -5.76
CA ASP A 23 -4.67 -6.26 -6.14
C ASP A 23 -4.59 -7.72 -5.70
N LYS A 24 -3.49 -8.39 -6.03
CA LYS A 24 -3.32 -9.80 -5.69
C LYS A 24 -3.28 -10.01 -4.17
N PHE A 25 -2.61 -9.13 -3.45
CA PHE A 25 -2.53 -9.25 -1.99
C PHE A 25 -3.90 -9.07 -1.35
N LEU A 26 -4.70 -8.13 -1.83
CA LEU A 26 -6.06 -7.94 -1.34
C LEU A 26 -6.92 -9.17 -1.63
N LYS A 27 -6.77 -9.75 -2.79
CA LYS A 27 -7.47 -10.99 -3.15
C LYS A 27 -7.14 -12.12 -2.19
N GLU A 28 -5.91 -12.14 -1.66
CA GLU A 28 -5.45 -13.15 -0.71
C GLU A 28 -5.76 -12.79 0.75
N GLY A 29 -6.47 -11.70 0.98
CA GLY A 29 -6.94 -11.32 2.31
C GLY A 29 -6.04 -10.40 3.11
N ALA A 30 -4.97 -9.88 2.52
CA ALA A 30 -4.06 -8.98 3.21
C ALA A 30 -4.68 -7.60 3.41
N THR A 31 -4.24 -6.91 4.45
CA THR A 31 -4.40 -5.46 4.58
C THR A 31 -3.27 -4.82 3.79
N VAL A 32 -3.59 -3.90 2.90
CA VAL A 32 -2.59 -3.29 2.02
C VAL A 32 -2.53 -1.78 2.24
N ILE A 33 -1.32 -1.28 2.45
CA ILE A 33 -1.04 0.16 2.45
C ILE A 33 -0.15 0.41 1.24
N LEU A 34 -0.65 1.17 0.28
CA LEU A 34 0.14 1.51 -0.90
C LEU A 34 0.66 2.94 -0.80
N THR A 35 1.80 3.20 -1.41
CA THR A 35 2.31 4.55 -1.52
C THR A 35 2.29 5.00 -2.97
N ALA A 36 2.19 6.30 -3.16
CA ALA A 36 2.16 6.89 -4.50
C ALA A 36 2.92 8.21 -4.48
N SER A 37 3.19 8.75 -5.66
CA SER A 37 3.89 10.02 -5.81
C SER A 37 3.04 11.23 -5.38
N SER A 38 1.73 11.06 -5.35
CA SER A 38 0.81 12.10 -4.87
C SER A 38 -0.34 11.47 -4.14
N GLN A 39 -0.95 12.23 -3.22
CA GLN A 39 -2.11 11.72 -2.48
C GLN A 39 -3.29 11.46 -3.42
N GLY A 40 -3.45 12.27 -4.45
CA GLY A 40 -4.50 12.05 -5.44
C GLY A 40 -4.36 10.70 -6.15
N SER A 41 -3.14 10.33 -6.55
CA SER A 41 -2.89 9.03 -7.17
C SER A 41 -3.14 7.89 -6.19
N ALA A 42 -2.72 8.06 -4.93
CA ALA A 42 -2.96 7.06 -3.90
C ALA A 42 -4.46 6.84 -3.68
N ASP A 43 -5.21 7.94 -3.54
CA ASP A 43 -6.65 7.87 -3.30
C ASP A 43 -7.39 7.22 -4.47
N LYS A 44 -6.98 7.51 -5.69
CA LYS A 44 -7.58 6.92 -6.88
C LYS A 44 -7.37 5.41 -6.91
N ALA A 45 -6.16 4.96 -6.63
CA ALA A 45 -5.85 3.54 -6.60
C ALA A 45 -6.64 2.81 -5.51
N VAL A 46 -6.74 3.42 -4.32
CA VAL A 46 -7.52 2.87 -3.22
C VAL A 46 -8.99 2.73 -3.61
N ALA A 47 -9.55 3.77 -4.24
CA ALA A 47 -10.94 3.73 -4.65
C ALA A 47 -11.21 2.61 -5.65
N GLN A 48 -10.31 2.42 -6.61
CA GLN A 48 -10.43 1.34 -7.59
C GLN A 48 -10.35 -0.04 -6.94
N LEU A 49 -9.43 -0.21 -6.01
CA LEU A 49 -9.28 -1.49 -5.32
C LEU A 49 -10.46 -1.79 -4.39
N LYS A 50 -10.99 -0.79 -3.73
CA LYS A 50 -12.17 -0.96 -2.88
C LYS A 50 -13.41 -1.31 -3.69
N GLU A 51 -13.48 -0.83 -4.91
CA GLU A 51 -14.57 -1.19 -5.82
C GLU A 51 -14.53 -2.67 -6.15
N LYS A 52 -13.33 -3.24 -6.34
CA LYS A 52 -13.15 -4.68 -6.59
C LYS A 52 -13.32 -5.52 -5.33
N TYR A 53 -12.86 -5.03 -4.20
CA TYR A 53 -12.84 -5.76 -2.93
C TYR A 53 -13.46 -4.91 -1.82
N PRO A 54 -14.79 -4.77 -1.78
CA PRO A 54 -15.44 -3.84 -0.85
C PRO A 54 -15.16 -4.11 0.63
N ASP A 55 -14.89 -5.35 0.99
CA ASP A 55 -14.62 -5.71 2.37
C ASP A 55 -13.14 -5.64 2.74
N ALA A 56 -12.29 -5.33 1.78
CA ALA A 56 -10.85 -5.29 2.02
C ALA A 56 -10.44 -4.02 2.77
N THR A 57 -9.36 -4.13 3.52
CA THR A 57 -8.73 -2.97 4.16
C THR A 57 -7.57 -2.54 3.28
N VAL A 58 -7.70 -1.37 2.68
CA VAL A 58 -6.66 -0.80 1.82
C VAL A 58 -6.57 0.70 2.10
N ALA A 59 -5.35 1.20 2.19
CA ALA A 59 -5.07 2.62 2.42
C ALA A 59 -3.99 3.10 1.47
N GLY A 60 -4.03 4.38 1.15
CA GLY A 60 -3.04 5.01 0.29
C GLY A 60 -2.40 6.19 1.00
N ILE A 61 -1.09 6.28 0.94
CA ILE A 61 -0.34 7.38 1.53
C ILE A 61 0.67 7.89 0.51
N SER A 62 1.11 9.12 0.71
CA SER A 62 2.06 9.75 -0.21
C SER A 62 3.19 10.41 0.59
N PRO A 63 4.06 9.61 1.23
CA PRO A 63 5.18 10.17 1.96
C PRO A 63 6.21 10.74 0.99
N ASN A 64 6.98 11.74 1.46
CA ASN A 64 8.08 12.26 0.69
C ASN A 64 9.24 11.27 0.74
N LEU A 65 9.42 10.48 -0.30
CA LEU A 65 10.42 9.41 -0.32
C LEU A 65 11.87 9.93 -0.31
N SER A 66 12.08 11.21 -0.58
CA SER A 66 13.41 11.81 -0.48
C SER A 66 13.72 12.25 0.96
N ASN A 67 12.76 12.20 1.86
CA ASN A 67 12.91 12.57 3.26
C ASN A 67 12.74 11.33 4.12
N LEU A 68 13.83 10.85 4.70
CA LEU A 68 13.83 9.62 5.51
C LEU A 68 12.87 9.71 6.70
N GLU A 69 12.78 10.87 7.32
CA GLU A 69 11.90 11.05 8.47
C GLU A 69 10.43 10.93 8.07
N SER A 70 10.07 11.49 6.91
CA SER A 70 8.71 11.36 6.39
C SER A 70 8.35 9.89 6.15
N VAL A 71 9.27 9.12 5.58
CA VAL A 71 9.06 7.69 5.34
C VAL A 71 8.91 6.93 6.65
N ARG A 72 9.78 7.20 7.62
CA ARG A 72 9.69 6.56 8.94
C ARG A 72 8.38 6.85 9.64
N ASN A 73 7.94 8.11 9.59
CA ASN A 73 6.68 8.51 10.22
C ASN A 73 5.49 7.82 9.56
N ALA A 74 5.50 7.73 8.23
CA ALA A 74 4.43 7.07 7.49
C ALA A 74 4.34 5.59 7.86
N PHE A 75 5.48 4.90 7.96
CA PHE A 75 5.50 3.49 8.33
C PHE A 75 5.08 3.29 9.78
N ARG A 76 5.50 4.18 10.67
CA ARG A 76 5.11 4.13 12.08
C ARG A 76 3.61 4.31 12.25
N GLU A 77 3.03 5.25 11.54
CA GLU A 77 1.59 5.48 11.57
C GLU A 77 0.83 4.28 11.02
N ALA A 78 1.33 3.67 9.94
CA ALA A 78 0.71 2.48 9.38
C ALA A 78 0.75 1.32 10.38
N ALA A 79 1.89 1.10 11.02
CA ALA A 79 2.02 0.05 12.02
C ALA A 79 1.11 0.28 13.23
N SER A 80 0.99 1.53 13.66
CA SER A 80 0.11 1.88 14.77
C SER A 80 -1.37 1.65 14.43
N LYS A 81 -1.75 1.93 13.20
CA LYS A 81 -3.15 1.85 12.79
C LYS A 81 -3.57 0.45 12.37
N TYR A 82 -2.70 -0.29 11.70
CA TYR A 82 -3.04 -1.57 11.08
C TYR A 82 -2.33 -2.77 11.71
N GLY A 83 -1.43 -2.56 12.65
CA GLY A 83 -0.64 -3.61 13.28
C GLY A 83 0.74 -3.75 12.66
N CYS A 84 1.47 -4.76 13.10
CA CYS A 84 2.84 -4.97 12.61
C CYS A 84 2.87 -5.19 11.11
N ILE A 85 3.83 -4.56 10.45
CA ILE A 85 4.02 -4.74 9.02
C ILE A 85 4.70 -6.10 8.79
N ASP A 86 4.02 -6.98 8.09
CA ASP A 86 4.52 -8.34 7.81
C ASP A 86 5.28 -8.41 6.50
N ILE A 87 4.89 -7.60 5.52
CA ILE A 87 5.41 -7.68 4.16
C ILE A 87 5.72 -6.26 3.68
N LEU A 88 6.91 -6.09 3.12
CA LEU A 88 7.27 -4.83 2.46
C LEU A 88 7.66 -5.13 1.02
N VAL A 89 6.90 -4.61 0.08
CA VAL A 89 7.22 -4.71 -1.35
C VAL A 89 7.78 -3.35 -1.79
N ASN A 90 9.07 -3.30 -2.01
CA ASN A 90 9.74 -2.07 -2.41
C ASN A 90 9.75 -1.97 -3.93
N ASN A 91 8.76 -1.29 -4.47
CA ASN A 91 8.57 -1.08 -5.90
C ASN A 91 8.86 0.35 -6.34
N ALA A 92 9.00 1.28 -5.39
CA ALA A 92 9.35 2.66 -5.70
C ALA A 92 10.78 2.71 -6.24
N GLY A 93 11.00 3.47 -7.30
CA GLY A 93 12.30 3.53 -7.94
C GLY A 93 12.45 2.60 -9.13
N VAL A 94 11.52 1.68 -9.32
CA VAL A 94 11.47 0.87 -10.54
C VAL A 94 10.90 1.75 -11.65
N SER A 95 11.58 1.78 -12.78
CA SER A 95 11.12 2.56 -13.92
C SER A 95 9.88 1.89 -14.53
N GLU A 96 8.86 2.68 -14.70
CA GLU A 96 7.61 2.21 -15.29
C GLU A 96 7.31 2.87 -16.62
#